data_61443d8152acfd930c3bf6eb83e4fd82
#
_entry.id   61443d8152acfd930c3bf6eb83e4fd82
#
_cell.length_a   1.000
_cell.length_b   1.000
_cell.length_c   1.000
_cell.angle_alpha   90.00
_cell.angle_beta   90.00
_cell.angle_gamma   90.00
#
_symmetry.space_group_name_H-M   'P 1'
#
loop_
_entity.id
_entity.type
_entity.pdbx_description
1 polymer ?
#
loop_
_entity_poly.entity_id
_entity_poly.type
_entity_poly.pdbx_seq_one_letter_code
_entity_poly.pdbx_strand_id
1 'polypeptide(L)'
;HVLPIYFDEMKMNFTAFDLEKGQVQIYKVSRMKDIQAANDVKYKIIPENLPMVDAFGFAGNMSFDVNLLLSKRAAAILTEEFTLIGQDITNNIDEKFPYQLRSKVCGYEGVGRFVLGMLTEIKVVGDNGFKGYLRKKIAEMTII
;
A
#
# COMPACT_ATOMS: atom_id res chain seq x y z
N HIS A 1 13.32 -20.02 -0.61
CA HIS A 1 13.70 -19.30 -1.83
C HIS A 1 12.66 -18.22 -2.13
N VAL A 2 13.11 -17.03 -2.48
CA VAL A 2 12.23 -15.89 -2.75
C VAL A 2 12.60 -15.18 -4.05
N LEU A 3 11.59 -14.61 -4.71
CA LEU A 3 11.75 -13.74 -5.88
C LEU A 3 11.60 -12.30 -5.41
N PRO A 4 12.64 -11.48 -5.49
CA PRO A 4 12.55 -10.08 -5.05
C PRO A 4 11.57 -9.29 -5.93
N ILE A 5 10.74 -8.47 -5.28
CA ILE A 5 9.77 -7.60 -5.93
C ILE A 5 10.12 -6.13 -5.67
N TYR A 6 10.32 -5.76 -4.41
CA TYR A 6 10.51 -4.37 -4.02
C TYR A 6 11.31 -4.24 -2.72
N PHE A 7 12.17 -3.23 -2.63
CA PHE A 7 12.89 -2.86 -1.43
C PHE A 7 12.45 -1.45 -0.98
N ASP A 8 11.90 -1.36 0.23
CA ASP A 8 11.52 -0.10 0.86
C ASP A 8 12.69 0.37 1.74
N GLU A 9 13.46 1.31 1.23
CA GLU A 9 14.63 1.87 1.92
C GLU A 9 14.24 2.60 3.22
N MET A 10 13.11 3.28 3.23
CA MET A 10 12.66 4.04 4.40
C MET A 10 12.27 3.13 5.56
N LYS A 11 11.58 2.05 5.27
CA LYS A 11 11.12 1.06 6.27
C LYS A 11 12.11 -0.08 6.48
N MET A 12 13.19 -0.13 5.68
CA MET A 12 14.13 -1.25 5.66
C MET A 12 13.42 -2.59 5.54
N ASN A 13 12.44 -2.66 4.65
CA ASN A 13 11.65 -3.84 4.34
C ASN A 13 11.92 -4.31 2.91
N PHE A 14 11.95 -5.61 2.76
CA PHE A 14 12.11 -6.30 1.50
C PHE A 14 10.85 -7.11 1.19
N THR A 15 10.18 -6.80 0.10
CA THR A 15 9.01 -7.53 -0.36
C THR A 15 9.43 -8.52 -1.43
N ALA A 16 9.06 -9.77 -1.26
CA ALA A 16 9.39 -10.84 -2.19
C ALA A 16 8.27 -11.86 -2.30
N PHE A 17 8.21 -12.57 -3.43
CA PHE A 17 7.37 -13.74 -3.59
C PHE A 17 8.10 -14.97 -3.05
N ASP A 18 7.55 -15.60 -2.02
CA ASP A 18 8.05 -16.84 -1.44
C ASP A 18 7.65 -18.00 -2.35
N LEU A 19 8.64 -18.63 -2.99
CA LEU A 19 8.43 -19.71 -3.96
C LEU A 19 7.94 -21.01 -3.31
N GLU A 20 8.19 -21.19 -2.01
CA GLU A 20 7.75 -22.38 -1.26
C GLU A 20 6.31 -22.22 -0.79
N LYS A 21 5.95 -21.02 -0.32
CA LYS A 21 4.61 -20.70 0.19
C LYS A 21 3.64 -20.25 -0.91
N GLY A 22 4.15 -19.86 -2.08
CA GLY A 22 3.33 -19.35 -3.19
C GLY A 22 2.65 -18.03 -2.90
N GLN A 23 3.23 -17.17 -2.06
CA GLN A 23 2.62 -15.91 -1.66
C GLN A 23 3.66 -14.79 -1.44
N VAL A 24 3.21 -13.54 -1.50
CA VAL A 24 4.05 -12.39 -1.20
C VAL A 24 4.26 -12.27 0.31
N GLN A 25 5.51 -12.06 0.70
CA GLN A 25 5.93 -11.86 2.08
C GLN A 25 6.76 -10.59 2.19
N ILE A 26 6.65 -9.92 3.34
CA ILE A 26 7.48 -8.78 3.70
C ILE A 26 8.50 -9.22 4.74
N TYR A 27 9.76 -9.04 4.42
CA TYR A 27 10.88 -9.38 5.29
C TYR A 27 11.53 -8.12 5.82
N LYS A 28 11.75 -8.06 7.13
CA LYS A 28 12.56 -6.98 7.74
C LYS A 28 14.03 -7.26 7.50
N VAL A 29 14.76 -6.30 6.95
CA VAL A 29 16.20 -6.43 6.68
C VAL A 29 16.97 -6.80 7.96
N SER A 30 16.59 -6.24 9.11
CA SER A 30 17.20 -6.54 10.41
C SER A 30 17.08 -8.01 10.86
N ARG A 31 16.19 -8.79 10.24
CA ARG A 31 15.98 -10.22 10.55
C ARG A 31 16.58 -11.15 9.50
N MET A 32 17.16 -10.61 8.43
CA MET A 32 17.79 -11.40 7.38
C MET A 32 19.18 -11.84 7.81
N LYS A 33 19.54 -13.07 7.49
CA LYS A 33 20.87 -13.65 7.68
C LYS A 33 21.25 -14.45 6.45
N ASP A 34 22.55 -14.43 6.12
CA ASP A 34 23.14 -15.27 5.10
C ASP A 34 22.42 -15.20 3.74
N ILE A 35 22.19 -13.98 3.25
CA ILE A 35 21.51 -13.74 1.98
C ILE A 35 22.47 -14.15 0.85
N GLN A 36 22.02 -15.04 -0.03
CA GLN A 36 22.78 -15.51 -1.16
C GLN A 36 21.94 -15.51 -2.44
N ALA A 37 22.58 -15.23 -3.57
CA ALA A 37 21.95 -15.47 -4.85
C ALA A 37 21.83 -16.98 -5.09
N ALA A 38 20.62 -17.47 -5.36
CA ALA A 38 20.41 -18.86 -5.72
C ALA A 38 20.72 -19.06 -7.20
N ASN A 39 21.78 -19.81 -7.49
CA ASN A 39 22.19 -20.12 -8.86
C ASN A 39 21.62 -21.46 -9.35
N ASP A 40 21.21 -22.33 -8.43
CA ASP A 40 20.58 -23.61 -8.75
C ASP A 40 19.05 -23.42 -8.73
N VAL A 41 18.47 -23.40 -9.88
CA VAL A 41 17.02 -23.21 -10.05
C VAL A 41 16.31 -24.52 -9.67
N LYS A 42 16.09 -24.71 -8.37
CA LYS A 42 15.18 -25.74 -7.85
C LYS A 42 13.74 -25.50 -8.31
N TYR A 43 13.38 -24.22 -8.48
CA TYR A 43 12.08 -23.78 -8.96
C TYR A 43 12.20 -23.37 -10.43
N LYS A 44 11.85 -24.29 -11.33
CA LYS A 44 11.86 -24.06 -12.79
C LYS A 44 10.69 -23.22 -13.30
N ILE A 45 9.69 -23.00 -12.46
CA ILE A 45 8.47 -22.28 -12.84
C ILE A 45 8.38 -21.02 -11.99
N ILE A 46 8.68 -19.90 -12.61
CA ILE A 46 8.35 -18.57 -12.07
C ILE A 46 6.88 -18.32 -12.40
N PRO A 47 6.03 -17.94 -11.45
CA PRO A 47 4.65 -17.58 -11.74
C PRO A 47 4.60 -16.50 -12.83
N GLU A 48 3.81 -16.73 -13.89
CA GLU A 48 3.65 -15.76 -14.98
C GLU A 48 3.05 -14.43 -14.48
N ASN A 49 2.23 -14.50 -13.42
CA ASN A 49 1.58 -13.36 -12.80
C ASN A 49 1.98 -13.27 -11.33
N LEU A 50 2.95 -12.44 -11.01
CA LEU A 50 3.26 -12.07 -9.63
C LEU A 50 2.14 -11.16 -9.08
N PRO A 51 1.75 -11.32 -7.81
CA PRO A 51 0.83 -10.39 -7.16
C PRO A 51 1.37 -8.96 -7.21
N MET A 52 0.50 -8.00 -7.47
CA MET A 52 0.84 -6.58 -7.41
C MET A 52 1.06 -6.18 -5.95
N VAL A 53 2.03 -5.29 -5.73
CA VAL A 53 2.20 -4.59 -4.43
C VAL A 53 1.78 -3.15 -4.65
N ASP A 54 0.81 -2.68 -3.88
CA ASP A 54 0.33 -1.30 -3.97
C ASP A 54 1.25 -0.31 -3.23
N ALA A 55 1.02 0.98 -3.44
CA ALA A 55 1.84 2.04 -2.85
C ALA A 55 1.75 2.09 -1.31
N PHE A 56 0.76 1.44 -0.70
CA PHE A 56 0.62 1.28 0.76
C PHE A 56 1.33 0.03 1.30
N GLY A 57 1.98 -0.75 0.41
CA GLY A 57 2.75 -1.95 0.79
C GLY A 57 1.92 -3.22 0.94
N PHE A 58 0.68 -3.24 0.45
CA PHE A 58 -0.16 -4.43 0.45
C PHE A 58 -0.10 -5.15 -0.89
N ALA A 59 -0.07 -6.47 -0.83
CA ALA A 59 -0.01 -7.33 -2.00
C ALA A 59 -1.36 -8.02 -2.25
N GLY A 60 -1.71 -8.20 -3.52
CA GLY A 60 -2.91 -8.92 -3.92
C GLY A 60 -3.07 -9.04 -5.42
N ASN A 61 -4.03 -9.88 -5.83
CA ASN A 61 -4.37 -10.10 -7.23
C ASN A 61 -5.55 -9.25 -7.70
N MET A 62 -6.20 -8.53 -6.78
CA MET A 62 -7.29 -7.60 -7.06
C MET A 62 -6.77 -6.17 -7.10
N SER A 63 -7.47 -5.31 -7.83
CA SER A 63 -7.13 -3.90 -7.96
C SER A 63 -8.39 -3.06 -7.83
N PHE A 64 -8.33 -2.07 -6.93
CA PHE A 64 -9.40 -1.11 -6.69
C PHE A 64 -8.87 0.30 -6.91
N ASP A 65 -9.63 1.15 -7.58
CA ASP A 65 -9.29 2.56 -7.74
C ASP A 65 -9.75 3.34 -6.49
N VAL A 66 -8.87 4.12 -5.91
CA VAL A 66 -9.19 5.04 -4.82
C VAL A 66 -8.92 6.48 -5.24
N ASN A 67 -9.79 7.38 -4.78
CA ASN A 67 -9.70 8.80 -5.06
C ASN A 67 -9.93 9.58 -3.77
N LEU A 68 -8.91 10.33 -3.36
CA LEU A 68 -8.91 11.09 -2.12
C LEU A 68 -8.57 12.55 -2.41
N LEU A 69 -9.28 13.47 -1.79
CA LEU A 69 -8.86 14.85 -1.69
C LEU A 69 -8.13 15.03 -0.36
N LEU A 70 -6.98 15.67 -0.39
CA LEU A 70 -6.04 15.76 0.71
C LEU A 70 -5.77 17.20 1.10
N SER A 71 -5.75 17.48 2.41
CA SER A 71 -5.18 18.71 2.93
C SER A 71 -3.64 18.74 2.69
N LYS A 72 -3.02 19.90 2.87
CA LYS A 72 -1.55 20.03 2.82
C LYS A 72 -0.86 19.07 3.80
N ARG A 73 -1.41 18.95 5.02
CA ARG A 73 -0.87 18.07 6.06
C ARG A 73 -0.99 16.60 5.67
N ALA A 74 -2.17 16.18 5.19
CA ALA A 74 -2.38 14.80 4.77
C ALA A 74 -1.45 14.41 3.60
N ALA A 75 -1.29 15.29 2.61
CA ALA A 75 -0.39 15.06 1.48
C ALA A 75 1.08 14.94 1.93
N ALA A 76 1.55 15.80 2.84
CA ALA A 76 2.90 15.73 3.36
C ALA A 76 3.17 14.42 4.10
N ILE A 77 2.30 14.04 5.05
CA ILE A 77 2.44 12.79 5.82
C ILE A 77 2.39 11.57 4.89
N LEU A 78 1.45 11.57 3.94
CA LEU A 78 1.31 10.47 2.97
C LEU A 78 2.59 10.26 2.17
N THR A 79 3.20 11.35 1.68
CA THR A 79 4.43 11.32 0.89
C THR A 79 5.65 10.88 1.72
N GLU A 80 5.69 11.26 3.00
CA GLU A 80 6.74 10.85 3.93
C GLU A 80 6.65 9.36 4.31
N GLU A 81 5.42 8.85 4.51
CA GLU A 81 5.21 7.46 4.92
C GLU A 81 5.30 6.46 3.76
N PHE A 82 4.90 6.89 2.56
CA PHE A 82 4.78 6.03 1.38
C PHE A 82 5.51 6.63 0.18
N THR A 83 6.75 6.21 -0.03
CA THR A 83 7.66 6.83 -1.03
C THR A 83 7.17 6.75 -2.46
N LEU A 84 6.37 5.72 -2.81
CA LEU A 84 5.86 5.54 -4.17
C LEU A 84 4.60 6.35 -4.48
N ILE A 85 3.96 6.91 -3.44
CA ILE A 85 2.64 7.54 -3.61
C ILE A 85 2.72 8.94 -4.27
N GLY A 86 3.86 9.59 -4.20
CA GLY A 86 4.03 10.97 -4.67
C GLY A 86 3.69 11.17 -6.15
N GLN A 87 3.92 10.17 -6.99
CA GLN A 87 3.59 10.21 -8.42
C GLN A 87 2.08 10.20 -8.70
N ASP A 88 1.27 9.72 -7.75
CA ASP A 88 -0.18 9.61 -7.86
C ASP A 88 -0.90 10.85 -7.29
N ILE A 89 -0.15 11.80 -6.73
CA ILE A 89 -0.68 13.04 -6.15
C ILE A 89 -0.62 14.16 -7.18
N THR A 90 -1.75 14.82 -7.37
CA THR A 90 -1.90 15.98 -8.27
C THR A 90 -2.50 17.16 -7.53
N ASN A 91 -2.39 18.37 -8.11
CA ASN A 91 -3.03 19.55 -7.56
C ASN A 91 -4.54 19.49 -7.73
N ASN A 92 -5.26 20.07 -6.77
CA ASN A 92 -6.70 20.27 -6.79
C ASN A 92 -7.03 21.74 -6.50
N ILE A 93 -8.16 22.23 -6.99
CA ILE A 93 -8.55 23.65 -6.91
C ILE A 93 -9.08 24.04 -5.53
N ASP A 94 -9.53 23.08 -4.71
CA ASP A 94 -10.11 23.33 -3.40
C ASP A 94 -9.06 23.84 -2.39
N GLU A 95 -9.33 24.95 -1.71
CA GLU A 95 -8.39 25.54 -0.75
C GLU A 95 -8.16 24.67 0.49
N LYS A 96 -9.17 23.95 0.95
CA LYS A 96 -9.08 23.04 2.09
C LYS A 96 -8.38 21.74 1.71
N PHE A 97 -8.59 21.28 0.49
CA PHE A 97 -8.04 20.04 -0.05
C PHE A 97 -7.29 20.31 -1.36
N PRO A 98 -6.12 20.98 -1.29
CA PRO A 98 -5.39 21.42 -2.49
C PRO A 98 -4.70 20.30 -3.26
N TYR A 99 -4.80 19.07 -2.79
CA TYR A 99 -4.21 17.89 -3.46
C TYR A 99 -5.24 16.80 -3.67
N GLN A 100 -5.02 16.02 -4.71
CA GLN A 100 -5.82 14.84 -5.04
C GLN A 100 -4.90 13.64 -5.25
N LEU A 101 -5.20 12.54 -4.58
CA LEU A 101 -4.60 11.23 -4.82
C LEU A 101 -5.55 10.39 -5.67
N ARG A 102 -5.02 9.82 -6.75
CA ARG A 102 -5.68 8.77 -7.52
C ARG A 102 -4.72 7.60 -7.63
N SER A 103 -5.03 6.51 -6.96
CA SER A 103 -4.15 5.34 -6.92
C SER A 103 -4.92 4.03 -7.01
N LYS A 104 -4.23 2.99 -7.46
CA LYS A 104 -4.73 1.62 -7.44
C LYS A 104 -4.22 0.91 -6.21
N VAL A 105 -5.11 0.25 -5.49
CA VAL A 105 -4.79 -0.52 -4.28
C VAL A 105 -5.20 -1.98 -4.42
N CYS A 106 -4.48 -2.87 -3.78
CA CYS A 106 -4.79 -4.30 -3.75
C CYS A 106 -5.95 -4.65 -2.80
N GLY A 107 -6.27 -3.74 -1.89
CA GLY A 107 -7.36 -3.82 -0.92
C GLY A 107 -7.48 -2.53 -0.14
N TYR A 108 -8.54 -2.40 0.61
CA TYR A 108 -8.82 -1.15 1.34
C TYR A 108 -8.09 -1.03 2.68
N GLU A 109 -7.37 -2.04 3.12
CA GLU A 109 -6.78 -2.06 4.47
C GLU A 109 -5.68 -0.99 4.63
N GLY A 110 -4.73 -0.92 3.70
CA GLY A 110 -3.61 0.03 3.78
C GLY A 110 -4.08 1.48 3.68
N VAL A 111 -4.78 1.82 2.60
CA VAL A 111 -5.33 3.17 2.41
C VAL A 111 -6.36 3.53 3.49
N GLY A 112 -7.15 2.55 3.96
CA GLY A 112 -8.14 2.74 5.01
C GLY A 112 -7.50 3.12 6.35
N ARG A 113 -6.41 2.50 6.74
CA ARG A 113 -5.65 2.88 7.96
C ARG A 113 -5.20 4.33 7.90
N PHE A 114 -4.68 4.75 6.76
CA PHE A 114 -4.25 6.13 6.57
C PHE A 114 -5.43 7.11 6.67
N VAL A 115 -6.54 6.85 5.97
CA VAL A 115 -7.73 7.70 5.99
C VAL A 115 -8.35 7.78 7.39
N LEU A 116 -8.47 6.66 8.10
CA LEU A 116 -9.01 6.62 9.47
C LEU A 116 -8.11 7.36 10.48
N GLY A 117 -6.81 7.40 10.26
CA GLY A 117 -5.87 8.18 11.08
C GLY A 117 -5.92 9.68 10.82
N MET A 118 -6.59 10.14 9.74
CA MET A 118 -6.59 11.54 9.30
C MET A 118 -7.99 12.03 8.88
N LEU A 119 -9.00 11.66 9.64
CA LEU A 119 -10.43 11.82 9.31
C LEU A 119 -10.84 13.21 8.81
N THR A 120 -10.31 14.30 9.40
CA THR A 120 -10.69 15.68 9.05
C THR A 120 -9.85 16.28 7.92
N GLU A 121 -8.76 15.61 7.57
CA GLU A 121 -7.75 16.07 6.61
C GLU A 121 -7.94 15.44 5.23
N ILE A 122 -8.88 14.48 5.09
CA ILE A 122 -9.10 13.71 3.88
C ILE A 122 -10.57 13.63 3.54
N LYS A 123 -10.89 13.80 2.25
CA LYS A 123 -12.23 13.55 1.71
C LYS A 123 -12.18 12.43 0.69
N VAL A 124 -12.96 11.38 0.92
CA VAL A 124 -13.08 10.25 -0.03
C VAL A 124 -14.06 10.61 -1.12
N VAL A 125 -13.62 10.54 -2.38
CA VAL A 125 -14.42 10.85 -3.56
C VAL A 125 -14.71 9.56 -4.34
N GLY A 126 -15.94 9.44 -4.84
CA GLY A 126 -16.33 8.27 -5.66
C GLY A 126 -16.50 7.03 -4.83
N ASP A 127 -15.86 5.97 -5.23
CA ASP A 127 -15.86 4.58 -4.75
C ASP A 127 -16.76 4.24 -3.54
N ASN A 128 -17.94 3.69 -3.84
CA ASN A 128 -18.89 3.28 -2.81
C ASN A 128 -18.40 2.10 -1.98
N GLY A 129 -17.57 1.22 -2.55
CA GLY A 129 -16.96 0.10 -1.86
C GLY A 129 -16.01 0.57 -0.75
N PHE A 130 -15.13 1.50 -1.06
CA PHE A 130 -14.21 2.07 -0.08
C PHE A 130 -14.94 2.86 1.02
N LYS A 131 -15.94 3.66 0.65
CA LYS A 131 -16.79 4.35 1.62
C LYS A 131 -17.53 3.39 2.55
N GLY A 132 -18.05 2.29 2.00
CA GLY A 132 -18.69 1.21 2.78
C GLY A 132 -17.73 0.56 3.76
N TYR A 133 -16.50 0.25 3.31
CA TYR A 133 -15.43 -0.27 4.16
C TYR A 133 -15.13 0.67 5.34
N LEU A 134 -14.93 1.97 5.07
CA LEU A 134 -14.64 2.96 6.12
C LEU A 134 -15.78 3.09 7.13
N ARG A 135 -17.04 3.16 6.66
CA ARG A 135 -18.22 3.22 7.55
C ARG A 135 -18.28 2.00 8.46
N LYS A 136 -18.03 0.80 7.93
CA LYS A 136 -17.98 -0.42 8.72
C LYS A 136 -16.89 -0.35 9.79
N LYS A 137 -15.67 0.08 9.43
CA LYS A 137 -14.56 0.21 10.39
C LYS A 137 -14.83 1.24 11.48
N ILE A 138 -15.45 2.36 11.15
CA ILE A 138 -15.86 3.36 12.13
C ILE A 138 -16.93 2.80 13.08
N ALA A 139 -17.90 2.05 12.56
CA ALA A 139 -18.95 1.42 13.36
C ALA A 139 -18.42 0.31 14.31
N GLU A 140 -17.34 -0.35 13.92
CA GLU A 140 -16.65 -1.38 14.74
C GLU A 140 -15.75 -0.76 15.83
N MET A 141 -15.51 0.56 15.82
CA MET A 141 -14.65 1.23 16.78
C MET A 141 -15.29 1.23 18.16
N THR A 142 -14.56 0.72 19.17
CA THR A 142 -14.98 0.75 20.56
C THR A 142 -14.35 1.95 21.27
N ILE A 143 -15.19 2.80 21.85
CA ILE A 143 -14.79 3.91 22.72
C ILE A 143 -15.30 3.61 24.11
N ILE A 144 -14.38 3.54 25.06
CA ILE A 144 -14.70 3.28 26.47
C ILE A 144 -14.59 4.58 27.28
#